data_19c7ee30e74e9d1009e810ba14f62985
#
_entry.id   19c7ee30e74e9d1009e810ba14f62985
#
_cell.length_a   1.000
_cell.length_b   1.000
_cell.length_c   1.000
_cell.angle_alpha   90.00
_cell.angle_beta   90.00
_cell.angle_gamma   90.00
#
_symmetry.space_group_name_H-M   'P 1'
#
loop_
_entity.id
_entity.type
_entity.pdbx_description
1 polymer ?
#
loop_
_entity_poly.entity_id
_entity_poly.type
_entity_poly.pdbx_seq_one_letter_code
_entity_poly.pdbx_strand_id
1 'polypeptide(L)'
;MCVAFCDFDSPSCEAGEKITTKQSVELWVGGIEPAPQGSKRYVGGNHASGGRFIEASKKLAPFREGIAAAVKIYLEQHPDFQMFTEPVKVTATFVMPRPKTVKRLWPSVAPDCDKLQRSLGDSISLEKYGQLMTDDALIVQWEAQKVYGEPGEMGVHFKIEPADIPWHLG
;
A
#
# COMPACT_ATOMS: atom_id res chain seq x y z
N MET A 1 28.68 -55.77 38.85
CA MET A 1 27.99 -55.40 37.63
C MET A 1 27.49 -53.96 37.83
N CYS A 2 28.34 -52.98 37.46
CA CYS A 2 28.08 -51.57 37.69
C CYS A 2 27.29 -51.01 36.48
N VAL A 3 26.15 -50.39 36.72
CA VAL A 3 25.48 -49.56 35.77
C VAL A 3 25.77 -48.09 36.12
N ALA A 4 26.49 -47.45 35.22
CA ALA A 4 26.80 -46.02 35.34
C ALA A 4 25.56 -45.19 34.92
N PHE A 5 25.14 -44.32 35.84
CA PHE A 5 24.23 -43.20 35.54
C PHE A 5 25.06 -42.10 34.91
N CYS A 6 24.75 -41.74 33.71
CA CYS A 6 25.22 -40.48 33.12
C CYS A 6 24.15 -39.41 33.32
N ASP A 7 24.39 -38.54 34.27
CA ASP A 7 23.68 -37.27 34.35
C ASP A 7 24.13 -36.38 33.19
N PHE A 8 23.21 -36.08 32.31
CA PHE A 8 23.42 -35.12 31.19
C PHE A 8 22.60 -33.87 31.48
N ASP A 9 23.17 -33.01 32.37
CA ASP A 9 22.71 -31.64 32.46
C ASP A 9 23.18 -30.87 31.24
N SER A 10 22.31 -30.75 30.26
CA SER A 10 22.48 -29.81 29.17
C SER A 10 21.71 -28.54 29.47
N PRO A 11 22.37 -27.37 29.50
CA PRO A 11 21.64 -26.12 29.59
C PRO A 11 20.84 -25.93 28.31
N SER A 12 19.52 -25.87 28.47
CA SER A 12 18.58 -25.47 27.45
C SER A 12 19.02 -24.17 26.82
N CYS A 13 19.40 -24.23 25.54
CA CYS A 13 19.41 -23.06 24.67
C CYS A 13 17.99 -22.54 24.59
N GLU A 14 17.66 -21.61 25.47
CA GLU A 14 16.54 -20.71 25.25
C GLU A 14 16.88 -19.86 24.02
N ALA A 15 16.50 -20.35 22.85
CA ALA A 15 16.35 -19.51 21.68
C ALA A 15 15.30 -18.47 22.05
N GLY A 16 15.74 -17.31 22.47
CA GLY A 16 14.88 -16.17 22.71
C GLY A 16 14.09 -15.91 21.44
N GLU A 17 12.84 -16.29 21.45
CA GLU A 17 11.85 -15.90 20.49
C GLU A 17 11.80 -14.38 20.54
N LYS A 18 12.53 -13.72 19.63
CA LYS A 18 12.33 -12.30 19.37
C LYS A 18 10.87 -12.17 18.95
N ILE A 19 10.02 -11.74 19.86
CA ILE A 19 8.72 -11.20 19.57
C ILE A 19 8.99 -9.95 18.73
N THR A 20 9.21 -10.14 17.44
CA THR A 20 9.24 -9.05 16.47
C THR A 20 7.79 -8.61 16.37
N THR A 21 7.41 -7.58 17.11
CA THR A 21 6.14 -6.90 16.91
C THR A 21 6.12 -6.51 15.43
N LYS A 22 5.33 -7.22 14.64
CA LYS A 22 5.20 -6.96 13.19
C LYS A 22 4.73 -5.52 13.06
N GLN A 23 5.63 -4.63 12.64
CA GLN A 23 5.30 -3.24 12.38
C GLN A 23 4.19 -3.17 11.33
N SER A 24 3.20 -2.33 11.55
CA SER A 24 2.16 -2.04 10.57
C SER A 24 1.90 -0.54 10.49
N VAL A 25 1.52 -0.06 9.33
CA VAL A 25 1.11 1.32 9.06
C VAL A 25 -0.34 1.30 8.63
N GLU A 26 -1.17 2.11 9.26
CA GLU A 26 -2.58 2.25 8.89
C GLU A 26 -2.94 3.73 8.81
N LEU A 27 -3.44 4.19 7.66
CA LEU A 27 -3.73 5.59 7.39
C LEU A 27 -5.08 5.76 6.69
N TRP A 28 -5.81 6.81 7.10
CA TRP A 28 -6.92 7.38 6.36
C TRP A 28 -6.50 8.71 5.72
N VAL A 29 -6.61 8.80 4.40
CA VAL A 29 -6.33 10.01 3.63
C VAL A 29 -7.63 10.49 3.02
N GLY A 30 -8.32 11.38 3.73
CA GLY A 30 -9.62 11.91 3.35
C GLY A 30 -9.55 13.23 2.58
N GLY A 31 -10.68 13.60 1.95
CA GLY A 31 -10.83 14.85 1.21
C GLY A 31 -10.21 14.85 -0.19
N ILE A 32 -9.66 13.72 -0.64
CA ILE A 32 -9.07 13.54 -1.96
C ILE A 32 -9.81 12.47 -2.74
N GLU A 33 -10.09 12.71 -4.01
CA GLU A 33 -10.72 11.71 -4.86
C GLU A 33 -9.67 10.69 -5.32
N PRO A 34 -9.88 9.37 -5.07
CA PRO A 34 -8.98 8.35 -5.55
C PRO A 34 -8.84 8.40 -7.07
N ALA A 35 -7.61 8.42 -7.56
CA ALA A 35 -7.30 8.63 -8.96
C ALA A 35 -6.45 7.51 -9.54
N PRO A 36 -6.80 6.99 -10.74
CA PRO A 36 -6.10 5.89 -11.38
C PRO A 36 -4.79 6.34 -11.99
N GLN A 37 -3.83 5.43 -12.05
CA GLN A 37 -2.60 5.54 -12.81
C GLN A 37 -2.58 4.56 -13.98
N GLY A 38 -1.87 4.93 -15.05
CA GLY A 38 -1.66 4.06 -16.22
C GLY A 38 -2.58 4.33 -17.39
N SER A 39 -3.45 5.33 -17.30
CA SER A 39 -4.23 5.81 -18.44
C SER A 39 -3.44 6.88 -19.19
N LYS A 40 -2.45 6.47 -19.97
CA LYS A 40 -1.66 7.40 -20.79
C LYS A 40 -2.43 7.78 -22.06
N ARG A 41 -2.53 9.08 -22.33
CA ARG A 41 -3.07 9.63 -23.55
C ARG A 41 -1.94 10.03 -24.50
N TYR A 42 -2.00 9.56 -25.74
CA TYR A 42 -1.12 10.02 -26.79
C TYR A 42 -1.45 11.47 -27.19
N VAL A 43 -0.44 12.34 -27.19
CA VAL A 43 -0.62 13.80 -27.47
C VAL A 43 0.20 14.23 -28.66
N GLY A 44 0.23 13.41 -29.71
CA GLY A 44 0.91 13.77 -30.94
C GLY A 44 2.44 13.83 -30.84
N GLY A 45 3.09 13.66 -31.94
CA GLY A 45 4.52 13.79 -32.17
C GLY A 45 4.72 13.57 -33.66
N ASN A 46 5.65 14.28 -34.29
CA ASN A 46 6.09 13.99 -35.64
C ASN A 46 7.13 12.86 -35.60
N HIS A 47 7.34 12.18 -36.71
CA HIS A 47 8.21 11.01 -36.83
C HIS A 47 9.67 11.23 -36.32
N ALA A 48 10.10 12.48 -36.14
CA ALA A 48 11.46 12.82 -35.73
C ALA A 48 11.62 13.00 -34.19
N SER A 49 10.52 13.22 -33.43
CA SER A 49 10.59 13.56 -32.00
C SER A 49 10.02 12.47 -31.07
N GLY A 50 9.55 11.35 -31.61
CA GLY A 50 8.87 10.32 -30.85
C GLY A 50 7.50 10.76 -30.31
N GLY A 51 6.61 9.80 -30.06
CA GLY A 51 5.28 10.09 -29.52
C GLY A 51 5.37 10.55 -28.06
N ARG A 52 4.68 11.64 -27.72
CA ARG A 52 4.54 12.11 -26.34
C ARG A 52 3.30 11.53 -25.70
N PHE A 53 3.48 10.80 -24.61
CA PHE A 53 2.39 10.31 -23.78
C PHE A 53 2.31 11.17 -22.51
N ILE A 54 1.11 11.60 -22.16
CA ILE A 54 0.84 12.27 -20.89
C ILE A 54 -0.16 11.44 -20.08
N GLU A 55 -0.06 11.52 -18.77
CA GLU A 55 -1.04 10.92 -17.88
C GLU A 55 -2.42 11.54 -18.13
N ALA A 56 -3.43 10.71 -18.36
CA ALA A 56 -4.77 11.18 -18.72
C ALA A 56 -5.54 11.72 -17.51
N SER A 57 -5.22 11.28 -16.30
CA SER A 57 -5.93 11.68 -15.09
C SER A 57 -5.35 12.96 -14.49
N LYS A 58 -6.09 14.07 -14.60
CA LYS A 58 -5.74 15.32 -13.91
C LYS A 58 -5.82 15.23 -12.39
N LYS A 59 -6.50 14.21 -11.85
CA LYS A 59 -6.69 13.99 -10.41
C LYS A 59 -5.55 13.18 -9.79
N LEU A 60 -4.66 12.60 -10.60
CA LEU A 60 -3.57 11.75 -10.11
C LEU A 60 -2.57 12.52 -9.25
N ALA A 61 -2.14 13.71 -9.67
CA ALA A 61 -1.19 14.50 -8.91
C ALA A 61 -1.76 14.92 -7.54
N PRO A 62 -2.97 15.52 -7.46
CA PRO A 62 -3.58 15.82 -6.15
C PRO A 62 -3.76 14.59 -5.25
N PHE A 63 -4.10 13.43 -5.82
CA PHE A 63 -4.24 12.18 -5.05
C PHE A 63 -2.91 11.76 -4.43
N ARG A 64 -1.83 11.75 -5.21
CA ARG A 64 -0.49 11.43 -4.74
C ARG A 64 0.05 12.42 -3.71
N GLU A 65 -0.18 13.71 -3.94
CA GLU A 65 0.22 14.78 -3.02
C GLU A 65 -0.49 14.66 -1.67
N GLY A 66 -1.78 14.29 -1.67
CA GLY A 66 -2.54 14.05 -0.45
C GLY A 66 -2.00 12.86 0.34
N ILE A 67 -1.66 11.75 -0.34
CA ILE A 67 -1.02 10.59 0.29
C ILE A 67 0.35 11.00 0.85
N ALA A 68 1.17 11.71 0.07
CA ALA A 68 2.48 12.17 0.49
C ALA A 68 2.42 13.03 1.76
N ALA A 69 1.46 13.95 1.84
CA ALA A 69 1.25 14.78 3.03
C ALA A 69 0.89 13.94 4.25
N ALA A 70 -0.01 12.96 4.10
CA ALA A 70 -0.40 12.07 5.20
C ALA A 70 0.75 11.17 5.66
N VAL A 71 1.53 10.62 4.73
CA VAL A 71 2.72 9.82 5.04
C VAL A 71 3.76 10.66 5.78
N LYS A 72 4.00 11.89 5.33
CA LYS A 72 4.94 12.80 6.00
C LYS A 72 4.53 13.05 7.45
N ILE A 73 3.26 13.37 7.69
CA ILE A 73 2.74 13.57 9.06
C ILE A 73 2.91 12.30 9.90
N TYR A 74 2.63 11.14 9.32
CA TYR A 74 2.82 9.86 10.00
C TYR A 74 4.28 9.65 10.41
N LEU A 75 5.24 9.88 9.52
CA LEU A 75 6.67 9.72 9.79
C LEU A 75 7.17 10.72 10.84
N GLU A 76 6.67 11.95 10.86
CA GLU A 76 6.98 12.94 11.88
C GLU A 76 6.47 12.51 13.28
N GLN A 77 5.33 11.81 13.34
CA GLN A 77 4.75 11.28 14.57
C GLN A 77 5.38 9.95 15.03
N HIS A 78 6.05 9.25 14.13
CA HIS A 78 6.65 7.94 14.38
C HIS A 78 8.15 7.95 13.99
N PRO A 79 9.02 8.64 14.74
CA PRO A 79 10.44 8.78 14.39
C PRO A 79 11.19 7.44 14.39
N ASP A 80 10.69 6.44 15.13
CA ASP A 80 11.26 5.09 15.16
C ASP A 80 10.79 4.18 14.03
N PHE A 81 9.98 4.70 13.10
CA PHE A 81 9.47 3.92 11.98
C PHE A 81 10.63 3.41 11.12
N GLN A 82 10.61 2.12 10.82
CA GLN A 82 11.55 1.48 9.91
C GLN A 82 10.86 1.24 8.56
N MET A 83 11.43 1.78 7.49
CA MET A 83 10.92 1.56 6.13
C MET A 83 10.87 0.06 5.81
N PHE A 84 9.77 -0.39 5.21
CA PHE A 84 9.65 -1.79 4.82
C PHE A 84 10.68 -2.13 3.72
N THR A 85 11.43 -3.20 3.95
CA THR A 85 12.43 -3.77 3.05
C THR A 85 12.13 -5.22 2.70
N GLU A 86 11.12 -5.80 3.35
CA GLU A 86 10.66 -7.18 3.20
C GLU A 86 9.28 -7.20 2.53
N PRO A 87 8.85 -8.36 2.00
CA PRO A 87 7.53 -8.50 1.37
C PRO A 87 6.38 -8.04 2.28
N VAL A 88 5.45 -7.29 1.71
CA VAL A 88 4.30 -6.72 2.43
C VAL A 88 2.97 -7.11 1.80
N LYS A 89 1.94 -7.12 2.66
CA LYS A 89 0.54 -7.11 2.28
C LYS A 89 0.02 -5.68 2.38
N VAL A 90 -0.74 -5.24 1.37
CA VAL A 90 -1.47 -3.97 1.40
C VAL A 90 -2.96 -4.22 1.33
N THR A 91 -3.67 -3.75 2.35
CA THR A 91 -5.15 -3.70 2.35
C THR A 91 -5.59 -2.27 2.06
N ALA A 92 -6.52 -2.06 1.12
CA ALA A 92 -6.95 -0.72 0.73
C ALA A 92 -8.46 -0.62 0.46
N THR A 93 -9.09 0.42 0.98
CA THR A 93 -10.47 0.78 0.65
C THR A 93 -10.49 2.16 0.01
N PHE A 94 -10.83 2.21 -1.28
CA PHE A 94 -10.97 3.44 -2.04
C PHE A 94 -12.41 3.95 -1.92
N VAL A 95 -12.59 5.05 -1.19
CA VAL A 95 -13.89 5.70 -0.99
C VAL A 95 -14.12 6.69 -2.12
N MET A 96 -15.02 6.30 -3.04
CA MET A 96 -15.33 7.05 -4.25
C MET A 96 -16.47 8.03 -3.99
N PRO A 97 -16.45 9.24 -4.60
CA PRO A 97 -17.57 10.16 -4.50
C PRO A 97 -18.82 9.53 -5.13
N ARG A 98 -19.96 9.62 -4.43
CA ARG A 98 -21.24 9.11 -4.92
C ARG A 98 -21.99 10.19 -5.72
N PRO A 99 -22.19 10.03 -7.03
CA PRO A 99 -23.03 10.95 -7.80
C PRO A 99 -24.50 10.89 -7.33
N LYS A 100 -25.16 12.03 -7.24
CA LYS A 100 -26.53 12.16 -6.69
C LYS A 100 -27.58 11.27 -7.38
N THR A 101 -27.38 10.93 -8.66
CA THR A 101 -28.33 10.14 -9.46
C THR A 101 -28.05 8.63 -9.41
N VAL A 102 -26.96 8.21 -8.77
CA VAL A 102 -26.55 6.80 -8.75
C VAL A 102 -27.33 6.00 -7.71
N LYS A 103 -28.03 4.94 -8.18
CA LYS A 103 -28.80 4.02 -7.34
C LYS A 103 -28.06 2.73 -6.99
N ARG A 104 -27.00 2.37 -7.74
CA ARG A 104 -26.20 1.17 -7.46
C ARG A 104 -25.45 1.29 -6.15
N LEU A 105 -25.27 0.17 -5.46
CA LEU A 105 -24.56 0.13 -4.16
C LEU A 105 -23.03 0.24 -4.34
N TRP A 106 -22.47 -0.38 -5.37
CA TRP A 106 -21.03 -0.43 -5.62
C TRP A 106 -20.60 0.49 -6.77
N PRO A 107 -19.43 1.11 -6.71
CA PRO A 107 -18.85 1.90 -7.80
C PRO A 107 -18.29 0.99 -8.92
N SER A 108 -19.17 0.17 -9.52
CA SER A 108 -18.83 -0.77 -10.60
C SER A 108 -18.63 -0.09 -11.96
N VAL A 109 -17.86 0.99 -11.98
CA VAL A 109 -17.48 1.82 -13.13
C VAL A 109 -16.04 2.26 -12.98
N ALA A 110 -15.47 2.84 -14.04
CA ALA A 110 -14.14 3.47 -13.93
C ALA A 110 -14.06 4.47 -12.76
N PRO A 111 -12.88 4.58 -12.13
CA PRO A 111 -11.63 3.91 -12.44
C PRO A 111 -11.58 2.44 -12.02
N ASP A 112 -10.77 1.64 -12.70
CA ASP A 112 -10.54 0.23 -12.38
C ASP A 112 -9.75 0.09 -11.08
N CYS A 113 -10.03 -0.95 -10.29
CA CYS A 113 -9.44 -1.13 -8.98
C CYS A 113 -7.92 -1.33 -9.05
N ASP A 114 -7.43 -2.09 -10.04
CA ASP A 114 -6.00 -2.32 -10.28
C ASP A 114 -5.23 -1.02 -10.56
N LYS A 115 -5.84 -0.08 -11.28
CA LYS A 115 -5.24 1.24 -11.57
C LYS A 115 -5.18 2.14 -10.34
N LEU A 116 -6.12 1.97 -9.41
CA LEU A 116 -6.10 2.64 -8.11
C LEU A 116 -5.02 2.04 -7.20
N GLN A 117 -4.91 0.70 -7.17
CA GLN A 117 -3.84 0.00 -6.45
C GLN A 117 -2.46 0.45 -6.94
N ARG A 118 -2.24 0.49 -8.26
CA ARG A 118 -0.99 0.99 -8.84
C ARG A 118 -0.69 2.43 -8.41
N SER A 119 -1.71 3.29 -8.44
CA SER A 119 -1.54 4.69 -8.02
C SER A 119 -1.16 4.81 -6.54
N LEU A 120 -1.75 4.01 -5.68
CA LEU A 120 -1.42 3.94 -4.25
C LEU A 120 -0.02 3.35 -4.04
N GLY A 121 0.31 2.22 -4.67
CA GLY A 121 1.61 1.57 -4.58
C GLY A 121 2.76 2.53 -4.90
N ASP A 122 2.69 3.19 -6.06
CA ASP A 122 3.66 4.22 -6.43
C ASP A 122 3.72 5.39 -5.42
N SER A 123 2.60 5.75 -4.79
CA SER A 123 2.56 6.89 -3.87
C SER A 123 3.23 6.59 -2.53
N ILE A 124 3.28 5.33 -2.11
CA ILE A 124 3.86 4.89 -0.83
C ILE A 124 5.27 4.32 -0.97
N SER A 125 5.76 4.09 -2.20
CA SER A 125 7.10 3.56 -2.49
C SER A 125 8.07 4.59 -3.07
N LEU A 126 7.57 5.67 -3.71
CA LEU A 126 8.43 6.67 -4.31
C LEU A 126 8.89 7.72 -3.29
N GLU A 127 10.20 7.96 -3.20
CA GLU A 127 10.81 8.95 -2.30
C GLU A 127 10.15 10.33 -2.42
N LYS A 128 9.79 10.74 -3.63
CA LYS A 128 9.11 12.02 -3.89
C LYS A 128 7.79 12.20 -3.12
N TYR A 129 7.12 11.10 -2.77
CA TYR A 129 5.78 11.12 -2.16
C TYR A 129 5.75 10.65 -0.69
N GLY A 130 6.94 10.48 -0.06
CA GLY A 130 7.02 9.98 1.30
C GLY A 130 7.05 8.44 1.31
N GLN A 131 8.23 7.91 1.43
CA GLN A 131 8.52 6.50 1.22
C GLN A 131 8.27 5.69 2.49
N LEU A 132 7.31 4.77 2.43
CA LEU A 132 7.05 3.77 3.49
C LEU A 132 7.75 2.44 3.21
N MET A 133 8.08 2.16 1.94
CA MET A 133 8.78 0.95 1.50
C MET A 133 9.80 1.28 0.41
N THR A 134 10.81 0.44 0.23
CA THR A 134 11.89 0.68 -0.73
C THR A 134 11.45 0.58 -2.19
N ASP A 135 10.46 -0.28 -2.47
CA ASP A 135 9.98 -0.54 -3.84
C ASP A 135 8.55 -1.08 -3.78
N ASP A 136 7.70 -0.76 -4.76
CA ASP A 136 6.34 -1.30 -4.88
C ASP A 136 6.32 -2.80 -5.26
N ALA A 137 7.43 -3.32 -5.77
CA ALA A 137 7.61 -4.76 -5.99
C ALA A 137 7.58 -5.59 -4.70
N LEU A 138 7.78 -4.96 -3.52
CA LEU A 138 7.60 -5.62 -2.23
C LEU A 138 6.14 -5.97 -1.93
N ILE A 139 5.18 -5.38 -2.63
CA ILE A 139 3.77 -5.69 -2.42
C ILE A 139 3.43 -7.02 -3.08
N VAL A 140 3.52 -8.09 -2.31
CA VAL A 140 3.24 -9.47 -2.78
C VAL A 140 1.78 -9.86 -2.62
N GLN A 141 1.01 -9.10 -1.82
CA GLN A 141 -0.41 -9.37 -1.60
C GLN A 141 -1.21 -8.07 -1.55
N TRP A 142 -2.29 -8.03 -2.32
CA TRP A 142 -3.28 -6.96 -2.32
C TRP A 142 -4.65 -7.46 -1.86
N GLU A 143 -5.26 -6.70 -0.95
CA GLU A 143 -6.66 -6.82 -0.61
C GLU A 143 -7.32 -5.45 -0.78
N ALA A 144 -8.01 -5.23 -1.91
CA ALA A 144 -8.49 -3.90 -2.25
C ALA A 144 -9.94 -3.89 -2.72
N GLN A 145 -10.66 -2.86 -2.33
CA GLN A 145 -12.04 -2.63 -2.73
C GLN A 145 -12.32 -1.16 -3.02
N LYS A 146 -13.40 -0.94 -3.80
CA LYS A 146 -13.99 0.39 -4.01
C LYS A 146 -15.37 0.44 -3.35
N VAL A 147 -15.65 1.51 -2.63
CA VAL A 147 -16.97 1.78 -2.04
C VAL A 147 -17.41 3.19 -2.38
N TYR A 148 -18.71 3.46 -2.31
CA TYR A 148 -19.19 4.85 -2.30
C TYR A 148 -19.15 5.41 -0.88
N GLY A 149 -18.59 6.62 -0.74
CA GLY A 149 -18.69 7.40 0.50
C GLY A 149 -20.03 8.10 0.65
N GLU A 150 -20.27 8.60 1.86
CA GLU A 150 -21.36 9.54 2.12
C GLU A 150 -21.13 10.88 1.37
N PRO A 151 -22.14 11.73 1.22
CA PRO A 151 -21.99 13.02 0.54
C PRO A 151 -20.83 13.85 1.11
N GLY A 152 -19.81 14.11 0.28
CA GLY A 152 -18.60 14.84 0.66
C GLY A 152 -17.48 13.96 1.22
N GLU A 153 -17.74 12.69 1.47
CA GLU A 153 -16.72 11.75 1.92
C GLU A 153 -16.06 11.05 0.73
N MET A 154 -14.75 11.19 0.62
CA MET A 154 -13.93 10.51 -0.38
C MET A 154 -12.50 10.43 0.12
N GLY A 155 -11.76 9.43 -0.33
CA GLY A 155 -10.38 9.23 0.08
C GLY A 155 -9.92 7.80 -0.07
N VAL A 156 -8.83 7.47 0.61
CA VAL A 156 -8.34 6.10 0.70
C VAL A 156 -7.97 5.76 2.13
N HIS A 157 -8.47 4.64 2.61
CA HIS A 157 -7.99 3.97 3.80
C HIS A 157 -7.06 2.85 3.37
N PHE A 158 -5.85 2.80 3.92
CA PHE A 158 -4.94 1.70 3.62
C PHE A 158 -4.14 1.26 4.84
N LYS A 159 -3.80 -0.02 4.84
CA LYS A 159 -2.94 -0.66 5.83
C LYS A 159 -1.82 -1.40 5.11
N ILE A 160 -0.60 -1.27 5.62
CA ILE A 160 0.59 -2.00 5.18
C ILE A 160 1.08 -2.83 6.35
N GLU A 161 1.30 -4.11 6.13
CA GLU A 161 1.82 -5.03 7.12
C GLU A 161 2.75 -6.05 6.45
N PRO A 162 3.73 -6.64 7.17
CA PRO A 162 4.54 -7.71 6.63
C PRO A 162 3.67 -8.84 6.11
N ALA A 163 3.96 -9.34 4.92
CA ALA A 163 3.25 -10.46 4.33
C ALA A 163 3.49 -11.74 5.14
N ASP A 164 2.48 -12.59 5.24
CA ASP A 164 2.64 -13.90 5.86
C ASP A 164 3.47 -14.81 4.96
N ILE A 165 4.28 -15.69 5.58
CA ILE A 165 5.00 -16.73 4.83
C ILE A 165 3.97 -17.66 4.20
N PRO A 166 4.10 -17.97 2.89
CA PRO A 166 3.19 -18.90 2.25
C PRO A 166 3.17 -20.25 3.00
N TRP A 167 1.98 -20.77 3.29
CA TRP A 167 1.76 -21.97 4.10
C TRP A 167 2.57 -23.20 3.67
N HIS A 168 2.95 -23.27 2.38
CA HIS A 168 3.74 -24.39 1.81
C HIS A 168 5.25 -24.21 1.91
N LEU A 169 5.71 -23.08 2.47
CA LEU A 169 7.13 -22.75 2.66
C LEU A 169 7.51 -22.58 4.14
N GLY A 170 6.53 -22.73 5.06
CA GLY A 170 6.72 -22.63 6.51
C GLY A 170 6.99 -23.96 7.18
#